data_704178da214ea4901d5c63caa6ea292b
#
_entry.id   704178da214ea4901d5c63caa6ea292b
#
_cell.length_a   1.000
_cell.length_b   1.000
_cell.length_c   1.000
_cell.angle_alpha   90.00
_cell.angle_beta   90.00
_cell.angle_gamma   90.00
#
_symmetry.space_group_name_H-M   'P 1'
#
loop_
_entity.id
_entity.type
_entity.pdbx_description
1 polymer ?
#
loop_
_entity_poly.entity_id
_entity_poly.type
_entity_poly.pdbx_seq_one_letter_code
_entity_poly.pdbx_strand_id
1 'polypeptide(L)'
;MVDRPKESPASDSLLADGSEHGADGAAALPDRLARYEKAHRRALRMAEYAEGQGEPQLAGKLGRCGHWLVFRHYYTVDKVRLHAADFCRKHLLCPLCAIRRGVKYLKAYMDRLDVVLAQNPGLRAYMVTVTVKDGDDLAERFRHLRRAMKAMTQARRDYLKAPAQRQHVEFAKALGGVHSIEAKRGAGSGQWHPHAHMIWLCHEVPSQALLAREWEAWTGDSFIVDVRPMDGADLVGAFIEVFKYALKFSELPLDDNWQAFRTLSNKRLIDSFGLLRGVDVPDDLTDEPLDDLPFLELFYQWLGRAGYSLAKASRVDDATAEAR
;
A
#
# COMPACT_ATOMS: atom_id res chain seq x y z
N MET A 1 -18.68 -18.91 -33.21
CA MET A 1 -17.40 -18.33 -32.77
C MET A 1 -17.41 -18.39 -31.26
N VAL A 2 -16.71 -19.34 -30.67
CA VAL A 2 -16.70 -19.57 -29.23
C VAL A 2 -15.63 -18.63 -28.64
N ASP A 3 -16.09 -17.70 -27.82
CA ASP A 3 -15.25 -16.76 -27.09
C ASP A 3 -14.38 -17.55 -26.08
N ARG A 4 -13.07 -17.60 -26.30
CA ARG A 4 -12.12 -18.15 -25.35
C ARG A 4 -11.96 -17.13 -24.21
N PRO A 5 -12.05 -17.55 -22.93
CA PRO A 5 -11.69 -16.68 -21.82
C PRO A 5 -10.22 -16.29 -21.97
N LYS A 6 -9.91 -15.00 -21.97
CA LYS A 6 -8.55 -14.50 -21.86
C LYS A 6 -8.03 -14.92 -20.48
N GLU A 7 -7.18 -15.92 -20.45
CA GLU A 7 -6.34 -16.20 -19.29
C GLU A 7 -5.53 -14.94 -18.99
N SER A 8 -5.82 -14.32 -17.86
CA SER A 8 -4.92 -13.34 -17.28
C SER A 8 -3.58 -14.04 -17.04
N PRO A 9 -2.43 -13.48 -17.43
CA PRO A 9 -1.14 -14.05 -17.07
C PRO A 9 -1.12 -14.20 -15.56
N ALA A 10 -0.91 -15.43 -15.07
CA ALA A 10 -0.70 -15.71 -13.65
C ALA A 10 0.36 -14.73 -13.16
N SER A 11 -0.04 -13.81 -12.32
CA SER A 11 0.79 -12.70 -11.90
C SER A 11 1.90 -13.26 -11.02
N ASP A 12 3.11 -13.27 -11.56
CA ASP A 12 4.36 -13.38 -10.82
C ASP A 12 4.57 -12.10 -9.96
N SER A 13 3.48 -11.56 -9.47
CA SER A 13 3.38 -10.30 -8.77
C SER A 13 3.97 -10.42 -7.38
N LEU A 14 4.80 -9.45 -7.00
CA LEU A 14 5.26 -9.25 -5.63
C LEU A 14 4.10 -9.11 -4.62
N LEU A 15 2.87 -8.92 -5.15
CA LEU A 15 1.64 -8.70 -4.41
C LEU A 15 0.86 -9.97 -4.12
N ALA A 16 1.22 -11.12 -4.74
CA ALA A 16 0.36 -12.31 -4.75
C ALA A 16 0.13 -12.93 -3.37
N ASP A 17 0.82 -12.44 -2.33
CA ASP A 17 0.70 -13.01 -1.01
C ASP A 17 0.54 -11.93 0.08
N GLY A 18 -0.66 -11.87 0.67
CA GLY A 18 -0.94 -11.14 1.92
C GLY A 18 -0.31 -11.77 3.16
N SER A 19 0.56 -12.76 3.00
CA SER A 19 1.07 -13.65 4.05
C SER A 19 2.01 -13.00 5.08
N GLU A 20 2.45 -11.75 4.91
CA GLU A 20 3.11 -11.06 6.02
C GLU A 20 2.19 -10.85 7.23
N HIS A 21 0.87 -11.12 7.08
CA HIS A 21 -0.11 -10.94 8.15
C HIS A 21 -0.49 -12.22 8.91
N GLY A 22 -0.15 -13.40 8.42
CA GLY A 22 -0.62 -14.65 9.03
C GLY A 22 0.47 -15.61 9.50
N ALA A 23 1.67 -15.53 8.93
CA ALA A 23 2.74 -16.47 9.21
C ALA A 23 4.02 -15.70 9.55
N ASP A 24 4.22 -15.44 10.83
CA ASP A 24 5.40 -14.75 11.36
C ASP A 24 6.40 -15.68 12.07
N GLY A 25 6.22 -17.01 11.94
CA GLY A 25 7.10 -18.05 12.47
C GLY A 25 8.31 -18.35 11.57
N ALA A 26 9.21 -19.20 12.10
CA ALA A 26 10.44 -19.61 11.39
C ALA A 26 10.15 -20.30 10.05
N ALA A 27 9.06 -21.05 9.94
CA ALA A 27 8.65 -21.74 8.71
C ALA A 27 8.34 -20.77 7.56
N ALA A 28 7.91 -19.54 7.85
CA ALA A 28 7.58 -18.53 6.84
C ALA A 28 8.79 -17.69 6.40
N LEU A 29 9.93 -17.79 7.08
CA LEU A 29 11.12 -16.97 6.79
C LEU A 29 11.68 -17.21 5.37
N PRO A 30 11.76 -18.44 4.84
CA PRO A 30 12.22 -18.66 3.46
C PRO A 30 11.40 -17.92 2.42
N ASP A 31 10.07 -17.95 2.51
CA ASP A 31 9.18 -17.26 1.58
C ASP A 31 9.29 -15.75 1.71
N ARG A 32 9.46 -15.26 2.93
CA ARG A 32 9.72 -13.84 3.19
C ARG A 32 11.05 -13.38 2.57
N LEU A 33 12.11 -14.18 2.71
CA LEU A 33 13.41 -13.91 2.08
C LEU A 33 13.30 -13.94 0.55
N ALA A 34 12.62 -14.91 -0.05
CA ALA A 34 12.41 -15.00 -1.49
C ALA A 34 11.68 -13.76 -2.04
N ARG A 35 10.67 -13.27 -1.33
CA ARG A 35 9.96 -12.03 -1.67
C ARG A 35 10.89 -10.81 -1.60
N TYR A 36 11.69 -10.70 -0.55
CA TYR A 36 12.64 -9.60 -0.39
C TYR A 36 13.77 -9.66 -1.43
N GLU A 37 14.20 -10.87 -1.81
CA GLU A 37 15.14 -11.09 -2.91
C GLU A 37 14.58 -10.52 -4.22
N LYS A 38 13.35 -10.89 -4.59
CA LYS A 38 12.68 -10.38 -5.78
C LYS A 38 12.55 -8.84 -5.76
N ALA A 39 12.20 -8.29 -4.59
CA ALA A 39 12.10 -6.85 -4.37
C ALA A 39 13.47 -6.16 -4.53
N HIS A 40 14.54 -6.74 -3.96
CA HIS A 40 15.89 -6.21 -4.08
C HIS A 40 16.41 -6.24 -5.52
N ARG A 41 16.22 -7.35 -6.23
CA ARG A 41 16.58 -7.45 -7.68
C ARG A 41 15.89 -6.36 -8.51
N ARG A 42 14.63 -6.06 -8.21
CA ARG A 42 13.91 -4.97 -8.88
C ARG A 42 14.48 -3.60 -8.51
N ALA A 43 14.86 -3.37 -7.24
CA ALA A 43 15.48 -2.14 -6.79
C ALA A 43 16.85 -1.91 -7.46
N LEU A 44 17.64 -2.97 -7.67
CA LEU A 44 18.92 -2.89 -8.39
C LEU A 44 18.71 -2.45 -9.85
N ARG A 45 17.75 -3.04 -10.57
CA ARG A 45 17.42 -2.59 -11.93
C ARG A 45 16.98 -1.13 -11.99
N MET A 46 16.21 -0.68 -10.98
CA MET A 46 15.82 0.73 -10.89
C MET A 46 17.01 1.62 -10.53
N ALA A 47 17.99 1.12 -9.77
CA ALA A 47 19.23 1.85 -9.48
C ALA A 47 20.03 2.10 -10.77
N GLU A 48 20.25 1.07 -11.59
CA GLU A 48 20.92 1.18 -12.90
C GLU A 48 20.17 2.17 -13.81
N TYR A 49 18.84 2.09 -13.83
CA TYR A 49 18.01 3.02 -14.60
C TYR A 49 18.18 4.46 -14.11
N ALA A 50 18.12 4.71 -12.80
CA ALA A 50 18.28 6.03 -12.19
C ALA A 50 19.68 6.63 -12.47
N GLU A 51 20.72 5.79 -12.48
CA GLU A 51 22.07 6.21 -12.87
C GLU A 51 22.12 6.67 -14.32
N GLY A 52 21.49 5.91 -15.23
CA GLY A 52 21.33 6.30 -16.64
C GLY A 52 20.52 7.58 -16.84
N GLN A 53 19.66 7.95 -15.89
CA GLN A 53 18.92 9.21 -15.88
C GLN A 53 19.71 10.38 -15.23
N GLY A 54 20.97 10.17 -14.87
CA GLY A 54 21.82 11.20 -14.27
C GLY A 54 21.56 11.44 -12.77
N GLU A 55 21.01 10.47 -12.05
CA GLU A 55 20.70 10.55 -10.62
C GLU A 55 21.55 9.55 -9.78
N PRO A 56 22.90 9.71 -9.75
CA PRO A 56 23.79 8.72 -9.13
C PRO A 56 23.59 8.61 -7.61
N GLN A 57 23.20 9.69 -6.94
CA GLN A 57 22.92 9.63 -5.48
C GLN A 57 21.68 8.79 -5.18
N LEU A 58 20.64 8.88 -6.01
CA LEU A 58 19.44 8.06 -5.90
C LEU A 58 19.76 6.60 -6.25
N ALA A 59 20.51 6.37 -7.31
CA ALA A 59 21.01 5.05 -7.71
C ALA A 59 21.77 4.36 -6.57
N GLY A 60 22.71 5.06 -5.94
CA GLY A 60 23.46 4.52 -4.79
C GLY A 60 22.56 4.17 -3.58
N LYS A 61 21.53 4.96 -3.29
CA LYS A 61 20.55 4.63 -2.22
C LYS A 61 19.73 3.39 -2.56
N LEU A 62 19.23 3.28 -3.79
CA LEU A 62 18.47 2.13 -4.25
C LEU A 62 19.33 0.85 -4.26
N GLY A 63 20.57 0.95 -4.74
CA GLY A 63 21.50 -0.19 -4.84
C GLY A 63 21.89 -0.78 -3.48
N ARG A 64 21.95 0.04 -2.43
CA ARG A 64 22.23 -0.46 -1.07
C ARG A 64 21.00 -0.98 -0.33
N CYS A 65 19.79 -0.59 -0.76
CA CYS A 65 18.56 -0.92 -0.06
C CYS A 65 18.33 -2.43 0.03
N GLY A 66 18.34 -2.98 1.24
CA GLY A 66 18.20 -4.41 1.45
C GLY A 66 19.46 -5.22 1.14
N HIS A 67 20.65 -4.58 1.08
CA HIS A 67 21.89 -5.32 0.88
C HIS A 67 22.21 -6.30 2.02
N TRP A 68 21.69 -6.03 3.18
CA TRP A 68 21.68 -6.92 4.34
C TRP A 68 20.37 -6.82 5.09
N LEU A 69 20.01 -7.91 5.80
CA LEU A 69 18.80 -8.04 6.61
C LEU A 69 19.16 -8.71 7.93
N VAL A 70 18.66 -8.18 9.03
CA VAL A 70 18.79 -8.82 10.35
C VAL A 70 17.41 -9.21 10.82
N PHE A 71 17.21 -10.49 11.10
CA PHE A 71 16.00 -11.00 11.72
C PHE A 71 16.28 -11.45 13.14
N ARG A 72 15.29 -11.27 14.03
CA ARG A 72 15.26 -11.89 15.36
C ARG A 72 14.18 -12.97 15.35
N HIS A 73 14.60 -14.21 15.56
CA HIS A 73 13.70 -15.33 15.75
C HIS A 73 13.51 -15.58 17.25
N TYR A 74 12.37 -15.18 17.78
CA TYR A 74 11.96 -15.40 19.16
C TYR A 74 11.43 -16.83 19.30
N TYR A 75 12.35 -17.77 19.54
CA TYR A 75 12.11 -19.21 19.41
C TYR A 75 11.16 -19.77 20.46
N THR A 76 10.93 -19.09 21.58
CA THR A 76 9.97 -19.51 22.61
C THR A 76 8.51 -19.33 22.18
N VAL A 77 8.23 -18.44 21.24
CA VAL A 77 6.90 -18.13 20.71
C VAL A 77 6.83 -18.32 19.19
N ASP A 78 7.90 -18.83 18.59
CA ASP A 78 8.06 -19.04 17.14
C ASP A 78 7.68 -17.80 16.31
N LYS A 79 8.25 -16.65 16.65
CA LYS A 79 8.01 -15.41 15.91
C LYS A 79 9.30 -14.83 15.34
N VAL A 80 9.28 -14.48 14.05
CA VAL A 80 10.43 -13.86 13.35
C VAL A 80 10.12 -12.41 13.04
N ARG A 81 11.00 -11.52 13.49
CA ARG A 81 10.89 -10.06 13.30
C ARG A 81 12.06 -9.54 12.49
N LEU A 82 11.80 -8.71 11.48
CA LEU A 82 12.85 -7.95 10.80
C LEU A 82 13.32 -6.84 11.75
N HIS A 83 14.50 -7.02 12.33
CA HIS A 83 15.05 -6.10 13.33
C HIS A 83 15.79 -4.93 12.69
N ALA A 84 16.58 -5.18 11.62
CA ALA A 84 17.33 -4.13 10.95
C ALA A 84 17.55 -4.46 9.46
N ALA A 85 17.70 -3.42 8.65
CA ALA A 85 18.10 -3.48 7.25
C ALA A 85 18.54 -2.10 6.76
N ASP A 86 19.27 -2.04 5.65
CA ASP A 86 19.50 -0.76 4.95
C ASP A 86 18.26 -0.41 4.10
N PHE A 87 17.59 0.69 4.41
CA PHE A 87 16.38 1.13 3.72
C PHE A 87 16.58 2.47 3.00
N CYS A 88 16.36 2.51 1.67
CA CYS A 88 16.44 3.74 0.90
C CYS A 88 15.26 4.70 1.12
N ARG A 89 14.14 4.23 1.70
CA ARG A 89 12.88 4.97 1.93
C ARG A 89 12.23 5.55 0.67
N LYS A 90 12.60 5.06 -0.52
CA LYS A 90 12.04 5.48 -1.82
C LYS A 90 10.95 4.50 -2.27
N HIS A 91 9.87 4.42 -1.49
CA HIS A 91 8.81 3.42 -1.66
C HIS A 91 8.11 3.45 -3.03
N LEU A 92 8.12 4.57 -3.78
CA LEU A 92 7.58 4.61 -5.15
C LEU A 92 8.51 3.95 -6.19
N LEU A 93 9.79 3.74 -5.86
CA LEU A 93 10.79 3.11 -6.73
C LEU A 93 11.28 1.76 -6.20
N CYS A 94 11.31 1.60 -4.89
CA CYS A 94 11.87 0.44 -4.22
C CYS A 94 10.78 -0.47 -3.67
N PRO A 95 10.60 -1.69 -4.22
CA PRO A 95 9.56 -2.60 -3.75
C PRO A 95 9.74 -3.03 -2.29
N LEU A 96 10.98 -3.22 -1.81
CA LEU A 96 11.21 -3.59 -0.41
C LEU A 96 10.67 -2.52 0.55
N CYS A 97 11.00 -1.24 0.30
CA CYS A 97 10.46 -0.15 1.10
C CYS A 97 8.94 0.00 0.95
N ALA A 98 8.39 -0.30 -0.25
CA ALA A 98 6.94 -0.29 -0.50
C ALA A 98 6.22 -1.38 0.31
N ILE A 99 6.73 -2.62 0.30
CA ILE A 99 6.20 -3.75 1.09
C ILE A 99 6.20 -3.36 2.57
N ARG A 100 7.34 -2.95 3.09
CA ARG A 100 7.48 -2.64 4.52
C ARG A 100 6.59 -1.47 4.96
N ARG A 101 6.48 -0.43 4.13
CA ARG A 101 5.57 0.69 4.40
C ARG A 101 4.10 0.26 4.39
N GLY A 102 3.71 -0.59 3.43
CA GLY A 102 2.37 -1.18 3.35
C GLY A 102 1.99 -1.96 4.62
N VAL A 103 2.90 -2.78 5.14
CA VAL A 103 2.70 -3.54 6.40
C VAL A 103 2.46 -2.61 7.59
N LYS A 104 3.23 -1.51 7.71
CA LYS A 104 3.03 -0.53 8.79
C LYS A 104 1.66 0.15 8.71
N TYR A 105 1.26 0.59 7.51
CA TYR A 105 -0.07 1.14 7.29
C TYR A 105 -1.15 0.13 7.68
N LEU A 106 -1.06 -1.09 7.15
CA LEU A 106 -2.06 -2.11 7.38
C LEU A 106 -2.24 -2.37 8.89
N LYS A 107 -1.15 -2.62 9.63
CA LYS A 107 -1.21 -2.85 11.07
C LYS A 107 -1.89 -1.67 11.81
N ALA A 108 -1.39 -0.46 11.62
CA ALA A 108 -1.91 0.72 12.32
C ALA A 108 -3.40 0.97 12.04
N TYR A 109 -3.84 0.77 10.79
CA TYR A 109 -5.25 0.95 10.44
C TYR A 109 -6.13 -0.20 10.87
N MET A 110 -5.65 -1.45 10.90
CA MET A 110 -6.42 -2.59 11.44
C MET A 110 -6.62 -2.45 12.94
N ASP A 111 -5.57 -2.11 13.70
CA ASP A 111 -5.67 -1.84 15.14
C ASP A 111 -6.70 -0.71 15.43
N ARG A 112 -6.72 0.34 14.62
CA ARG A 112 -7.71 1.42 14.74
C ARG A 112 -9.12 0.97 14.35
N LEU A 113 -9.24 0.16 13.30
CA LEU A 113 -10.53 -0.34 12.81
C LEU A 113 -11.23 -1.19 13.86
N ASP A 114 -10.51 -2.09 14.52
CA ASP A 114 -11.08 -2.95 15.57
C ASP A 114 -11.71 -2.11 16.69
N VAL A 115 -11.03 -1.06 17.13
CA VAL A 115 -11.56 -0.11 18.12
C VAL A 115 -12.81 0.59 17.60
N VAL A 116 -12.78 1.07 16.35
CA VAL A 116 -13.91 1.80 15.74
C VAL A 116 -15.13 0.91 15.59
N LEU A 117 -14.97 -0.32 15.12
CA LEU A 117 -16.08 -1.27 14.96
C LEU A 117 -16.68 -1.70 16.30
N ALA A 118 -15.86 -1.92 17.32
CA ALA A 118 -16.32 -2.23 18.67
C ALA A 118 -17.16 -1.10 19.29
N GLN A 119 -16.81 0.16 19.00
CA GLN A 119 -17.51 1.35 19.49
C GLN A 119 -18.75 1.73 18.66
N ASN A 120 -18.90 1.21 17.44
CA ASN A 120 -19.97 1.58 16.52
C ASN A 120 -20.68 0.34 15.95
N PRO A 121 -21.56 -0.32 16.73
CA PRO A 121 -22.31 -1.49 16.30
C PRO A 121 -23.11 -1.20 15.02
N GLY A 122 -23.05 -2.11 14.05
CA GLY A 122 -23.73 -1.97 12.76
C GLY A 122 -23.01 -1.13 11.71
N LEU A 123 -21.84 -0.57 12.03
CA LEU A 123 -20.98 0.05 11.04
C LEU A 123 -20.36 -1.04 10.13
N ARG A 124 -20.39 -0.81 8.83
CA ARG A 124 -19.88 -1.73 7.81
C ARG A 124 -18.86 -1.04 6.92
N ALA A 125 -17.93 -1.82 6.42
CA ALA A 125 -16.92 -1.33 5.46
C ALA A 125 -17.37 -1.57 4.01
N TYR A 126 -17.06 -0.61 3.15
CA TYR A 126 -17.29 -0.69 1.71
C TYR A 126 -16.01 -0.29 0.97
N MET A 127 -15.58 -1.14 0.02
CA MET A 127 -14.56 -0.74 -0.94
C MET A 127 -15.23 0.12 -2.01
N VAL A 128 -14.74 1.33 -2.17
CA VAL A 128 -15.19 2.27 -3.19
C VAL A 128 -14.02 2.61 -4.10
N THR A 129 -14.19 2.38 -5.40
CA THR A 129 -13.19 2.75 -6.40
C THR A 129 -13.78 3.81 -7.30
N VAL A 130 -13.06 4.92 -7.47
CA VAL A 130 -13.40 5.96 -8.44
C VAL A 130 -12.27 6.15 -9.42
N THR A 131 -12.61 6.32 -10.70
CA THR A 131 -11.62 6.48 -11.77
C THR A 131 -11.89 7.77 -12.54
N VAL A 132 -10.86 8.30 -13.16
CA VAL A 132 -11.02 9.35 -14.18
C VAL A 132 -10.62 8.80 -15.53
N LYS A 133 -11.12 9.41 -16.60
CA LYS A 133 -10.81 9.06 -17.98
C LYS A 133 -9.29 9.02 -18.19
N ASP A 134 -8.82 8.05 -18.96
CA ASP A 134 -7.41 7.89 -19.32
C ASP A 134 -6.87 9.11 -20.05
N GLY A 135 -5.56 9.30 -20.01
CA GLY A 135 -4.89 10.37 -20.75
C GLY A 135 -3.37 10.19 -20.78
N ASP A 136 -2.71 10.90 -21.69
CA ASP A 136 -1.28 10.74 -21.94
C ASP A 136 -0.41 11.38 -20.86
N ASP A 137 -0.88 12.47 -20.24
CA ASP A 137 -0.15 13.20 -19.20
C ASP A 137 -0.61 12.76 -17.80
N LEU A 138 0.24 12.00 -17.10
CA LEU A 138 -0.01 11.58 -15.73
C LEU A 138 -0.24 12.77 -14.78
N ALA A 139 0.52 13.84 -14.93
CA ALA A 139 0.41 14.99 -14.02
C ALA A 139 -0.94 15.70 -14.19
N GLU A 140 -1.42 15.81 -15.40
CA GLU A 140 -2.72 16.38 -15.73
C GLU A 140 -3.85 15.49 -15.18
N ARG A 141 -3.83 14.18 -15.48
CA ARG A 141 -4.85 13.23 -15.01
C ARG A 141 -4.85 13.09 -13.48
N PHE A 142 -3.69 13.08 -12.83
CA PHE A 142 -3.60 13.10 -11.38
C PHE A 142 -4.21 14.38 -10.78
N ARG A 143 -3.93 15.54 -11.37
CA ARG A 143 -4.55 16.81 -10.93
C ARG A 143 -6.07 16.78 -11.12
N HIS A 144 -6.56 16.18 -12.21
CA HIS A 144 -7.99 16.02 -12.48
C HIS A 144 -8.67 15.18 -11.40
N LEU A 145 -8.15 13.97 -11.12
CA LEU A 145 -8.61 13.10 -10.03
C LEU A 145 -8.63 13.84 -8.68
N ARG A 146 -7.53 14.53 -8.35
CA ARG A 146 -7.42 15.28 -7.09
C ARG A 146 -8.43 16.41 -6.97
N ARG A 147 -8.76 17.11 -8.06
CA ARG A 147 -9.81 18.15 -8.07
C ARG A 147 -11.17 17.55 -7.82
N ALA A 148 -11.50 16.45 -8.48
CA ALA A 148 -12.79 15.76 -8.28
C ALA A 148 -12.93 15.23 -6.85
N MET A 149 -11.91 14.59 -6.27
CA MET A 149 -11.90 14.15 -4.88
C MET A 149 -12.04 15.33 -3.89
N LYS A 150 -11.45 16.48 -4.20
CA LYS A 150 -11.62 17.70 -3.39
C LYS A 150 -13.07 18.21 -3.46
N ALA A 151 -13.69 18.23 -4.65
CA ALA A 151 -15.09 18.59 -4.83
C ALA A 151 -16.02 17.66 -4.06
N MET A 152 -15.83 16.34 -4.16
CA MET A 152 -16.52 15.32 -3.40
C MET A 152 -16.42 15.57 -1.89
N THR A 153 -15.22 15.84 -1.39
CA THR A 153 -14.98 16.13 0.04
C THR A 153 -15.67 17.43 0.46
N GLN A 154 -15.67 18.45 -0.39
CA GLN A 154 -16.35 19.71 -0.10
C GLN A 154 -17.87 19.54 -0.07
N ALA A 155 -18.44 18.83 -1.05
CA ALA A 155 -19.86 18.54 -1.10
C ALA A 155 -20.35 17.80 0.17
N ARG A 156 -19.57 16.80 0.63
CA ARG A 156 -19.82 16.14 1.92
C ARG A 156 -19.84 17.11 3.09
N ARG A 157 -18.84 17.98 3.20
CA ARG A 157 -18.77 18.97 4.29
C ARG A 157 -19.94 19.92 4.29
N ASP A 158 -20.33 20.40 3.12
CA ASP A 158 -21.43 21.35 2.96
C ASP A 158 -22.77 20.71 3.30
N TYR A 159 -22.98 19.45 2.87
CA TYR A 159 -24.16 18.68 3.26
C TYR A 159 -24.24 18.46 4.77
N LEU A 160 -23.16 18.00 5.40
CA LEU A 160 -23.15 17.71 6.85
C LEU A 160 -23.33 18.96 7.73
N LYS A 161 -23.02 20.17 7.22
CA LYS A 161 -23.26 21.44 7.93
C LYS A 161 -24.72 21.87 7.88
N ALA A 162 -25.43 21.58 6.80
CA ALA A 162 -26.82 22.06 6.58
C ALA A 162 -27.62 21.02 5.76
N PRO A 163 -27.93 19.84 6.32
CA PRO A 163 -28.57 18.75 5.57
C PRO A 163 -29.93 19.12 4.98
N ALA A 164 -30.72 19.94 5.69
CA ALA A 164 -32.04 20.37 5.23
C ALA A 164 -31.99 21.38 4.07
N GLN A 165 -30.84 21.99 3.80
CA GLN A 165 -30.64 23.05 2.80
C GLN A 165 -29.79 22.62 1.61
N ARG A 166 -29.24 21.41 1.62
CA ARG A 166 -28.31 20.90 0.64
C ARG A 166 -28.80 19.58 0.04
N GLN A 167 -28.47 19.36 -1.21
CA GLN A 167 -28.70 18.06 -1.82
C GLN A 167 -27.85 17.00 -1.13
N HIS A 168 -28.46 15.85 -0.81
CA HIS A 168 -27.73 14.69 -0.28
C HIS A 168 -26.64 14.25 -1.23
N VAL A 169 -25.51 13.83 -0.69
CA VAL A 169 -24.42 13.22 -1.44
C VAL A 169 -24.04 11.87 -0.80
N GLU A 170 -23.79 10.87 -1.63
CA GLU A 170 -23.49 9.50 -1.17
C GLU A 170 -22.27 9.45 -0.23
N PHE A 171 -21.29 10.30 -0.47
CA PHE A 171 -20.13 10.39 0.41
C PHE A 171 -20.47 10.85 1.85
N ALA A 172 -21.61 11.46 2.06
CA ALA A 172 -22.04 11.85 3.41
C ALA A 172 -22.38 10.64 4.30
N LYS A 173 -22.69 9.48 3.72
CA LYS A 173 -22.91 8.23 4.45
C LYS A 173 -21.63 7.71 5.11
N ALA A 174 -20.46 8.07 4.60
CA ALA A 174 -19.18 7.64 5.15
C ALA A 174 -18.85 8.42 6.43
N LEU A 175 -18.90 7.76 7.58
CA LEU A 175 -18.50 8.32 8.88
C LEU A 175 -16.99 8.40 9.05
N GLY A 176 -16.25 7.54 8.35
CA GLY A 176 -14.81 7.54 8.29
C GLY A 176 -14.32 6.72 7.10
N GLY A 177 -13.05 6.86 6.81
CA GLY A 177 -12.45 6.09 5.74
C GLY A 177 -10.99 6.44 5.50
N VAL A 178 -10.38 5.65 4.63
CA VAL A 178 -9.02 5.85 4.12
C VAL A 178 -9.02 5.63 2.62
N HIS A 179 -8.16 6.32 1.90
CA HIS A 179 -8.00 6.13 0.47
C HIS A 179 -6.53 6.15 0.05
N SER A 180 -6.25 5.48 -1.05
CA SER A 180 -5.00 5.62 -1.80
C SER A 180 -5.26 6.02 -3.24
N ILE A 181 -4.31 6.73 -3.83
CA ILE A 181 -4.33 7.07 -5.25
C ILE A 181 -3.26 6.25 -5.96
N GLU A 182 -3.66 5.62 -7.04
CA GLU A 182 -2.82 4.79 -7.89
C GLU A 182 -2.90 5.28 -9.34
N ALA A 183 -1.91 4.90 -10.13
CA ALA A 183 -1.94 5.08 -11.58
C ALA A 183 -1.25 3.90 -12.25
N LYS A 184 -1.86 3.42 -13.32
CA LYS A 184 -1.32 2.37 -14.20
C LYS A 184 -1.59 2.74 -15.65
N ARG A 185 -1.08 1.98 -16.60
CA ARG A 185 -1.51 2.07 -17.99
C ARG A 185 -2.84 1.36 -18.17
N GLY A 186 -3.79 2.00 -18.81
CA GLY A 186 -5.06 1.39 -19.19
C GLY A 186 -4.83 0.25 -20.17
N ALA A 187 -5.44 -0.93 -19.92
CA ALA A 187 -5.21 -2.13 -20.73
C ALA A 187 -5.66 -1.96 -22.20
N GLY A 188 -6.64 -1.12 -22.47
CA GLY A 188 -7.13 -0.86 -23.84
C GLY A 188 -6.53 0.40 -24.48
N SER A 189 -6.28 1.45 -23.67
CA SER A 189 -5.82 2.75 -24.16
C SER A 189 -4.30 2.87 -24.22
N GLY A 190 -3.57 2.12 -23.38
CA GLY A 190 -2.15 2.34 -23.13
C GLY A 190 -1.81 3.67 -22.44
N GLN A 191 -2.81 4.51 -22.18
CA GLN A 191 -2.68 5.80 -21.53
C GLN A 191 -2.66 5.67 -20.01
N TRP A 192 -2.30 6.73 -19.30
CA TRP A 192 -2.36 6.76 -17.84
C TRP A 192 -3.80 6.69 -17.34
N HIS A 193 -4.05 5.75 -16.45
CA HIS A 193 -5.33 5.44 -15.82
C HIS A 193 -5.23 5.65 -14.29
N PRO A 194 -5.31 6.88 -13.78
CA PRO A 194 -5.32 7.11 -12.35
C PRO A 194 -6.70 6.83 -11.76
N HIS A 195 -6.69 6.25 -10.57
CA HIS A 195 -7.88 5.91 -9.80
C HIS A 195 -7.60 6.01 -8.30
N ALA A 196 -8.65 6.05 -7.51
CA ALA A 196 -8.56 6.00 -6.06
C ALA A 196 -9.31 4.78 -5.53
N HIS A 197 -8.63 3.99 -4.70
CA HIS A 197 -9.24 2.98 -3.86
C HIS A 197 -9.51 3.56 -2.49
N MET A 198 -10.74 3.41 -2.03
CA MET A 198 -11.20 3.96 -0.75
C MET A 198 -11.88 2.87 0.07
N ILE A 199 -11.70 2.90 1.38
CA ILE A 199 -12.53 2.17 2.33
C ILE A 199 -13.41 3.19 3.03
N TRP A 200 -14.73 3.01 2.93
CA TRP A 200 -15.73 3.81 3.62
C TRP A 200 -16.36 3.00 4.73
N LEU A 201 -16.50 3.60 5.89
CA LEU A 201 -17.23 3.04 7.04
C LEU A 201 -18.61 3.70 7.11
N CYS A 202 -19.67 2.93 6.87
CA CYS A 202 -21.05 3.43 6.72
C CYS A 202 -22.03 2.57 7.52
N HIS A 203 -23.12 3.18 8.03
CA HIS A 203 -24.28 2.43 8.51
C HIS A 203 -25.22 2.06 7.34
N GLU A 204 -25.32 2.94 6.36
CA GLU A 204 -26.15 2.74 5.17
C GLU A 204 -25.30 2.35 3.97
N VAL A 205 -25.85 1.47 3.13
CA VAL A 205 -25.18 1.04 1.89
C VAL A 205 -25.04 2.24 0.95
N PRO A 206 -23.83 2.57 0.48
CA PRO A 206 -23.67 3.58 -0.56
C PRO A 206 -24.24 3.12 -1.89
N SER A 207 -25.00 3.97 -2.57
CA SER A 207 -25.55 3.68 -3.88
C SER A 207 -24.51 3.93 -4.98
N GLN A 208 -24.05 2.87 -5.63
CA GLN A 208 -23.12 2.99 -6.76
C GLN A 208 -23.68 3.86 -7.89
N ALA A 209 -24.99 3.74 -8.20
CA ALA A 209 -25.61 4.49 -9.28
C ALA A 209 -25.68 6.01 -8.98
N LEU A 210 -25.98 6.38 -7.72
CA LEU A 210 -26.01 7.79 -7.33
C LEU A 210 -24.59 8.34 -7.27
N LEU A 211 -23.64 7.61 -6.68
CA LEU A 211 -22.23 8.03 -6.61
C LEU A 211 -21.63 8.20 -8.02
N ALA A 212 -21.99 7.34 -8.99
CA ALA A 212 -21.52 7.49 -10.38
C ALA A 212 -22.01 8.81 -11.02
N ARG A 213 -23.26 9.20 -10.78
CA ARG A 213 -23.82 10.50 -11.26
C ARG A 213 -23.12 11.68 -10.58
N GLU A 214 -22.90 11.59 -9.28
CA GLU A 214 -22.17 12.61 -8.52
C GLU A 214 -20.73 12.72 -9.02
N TRP A 215 -20.06 11.59 -9.26
CA TRP A 215 -18.70 11.53 -9.77
C TRP A 215 -18.57 12.17 -11.15
N GLU A 216 -19.52 11.88 -12.05
CA GLU A 216 -19.60 12.51 -13.37
C GLU A 216 -19.78 14.03 -13.26
N ALA A 217 -20.63 14.49 -12.34
CA ALA A 217 -20.82 15.92 -12.12
C ALA A 217 -19.55 16.63 -11.62
N TRP A 218 -18.71 15.96 -10.82
CA TRP A 218 -17.45 16.53 -10.31
C TRP A 218 -16.30 16.43 -11.31
N THR A 219 -16.29 15.41 -12.16
CA THR A 219 -15.25 15.21 -13.17
C THR A 219 -15.58 15.86 -14.50
N GLY A 220 -16.84 15.85 -14.90
CA GLY A 220 -17.32 16.29 -16.21
C GLY A 220 -17.05 15.29 -17.34
N ASP A 221 -16.30 14.22 -17.09
CA ASP A 221 -15.87 13.27 -18.13
C ASP A 221 -15.81 11.81 -17.68
N SER A 222 -16.12 11.52 -16.40
CA SER A 222 -15.85 10.21 -15.81
C SER A 222 -16.98 9.78 -14.86
N PHE A 223 -17.54 8.61 -15.10
CA PHE A 223 -18.68 8.06 -14.34
C PHE A 223 -18.39 6.64 -13.78
N ILE A 224 -17.21 6.09 -14.01
CA ILE A 224 -16.88 4.74 -13.54
C ILE A 224 -16.61 4.77 -12.05
N VAL A 225 -17.50 4.12 -11.31
CA VAL A 225 -17.44 3.92 -9.87
C VAL A 225 -17.78 2.47 -9.56
N ASP A 226 -17.09 1.89 -8.60
CA ASP A 226 -17.37 0.55 -8.08
C ASP A 226 -17.59 0.63 -6.58
N VAL A 227 -18.61 -0.02 -6.05
CA VAL A 227 -18.95 -0.07 -4.63
C VAL A 227 -19.22 -1.52 -4.24
N ARG A 228 -18.40 -2.06 -3.31
CA ARG A 228 -18.52 -3.44 -2.83
C ARG A 228 -18.57 -3.48 -1.31
N PRO A 229 -19.49 -4.23 -0.70
CA PRO A 229 -19.43 -4.50 0.72
C PRO A 229 -18.20 -5.35 1.04
N MET A 230 -17.60 -5.10 2.20
CA MET A 230 -16.44 -5.84 2.71
C MET A 230 -16.75 -6.41 4.08
N ASP A 231 -16.54 -7.71 4.26
CA ASP A 231 -16.71 -8.40 5.53
C ASP A 231 -15.63 -9.48 5.73
N GLY A 232 -15.42 -9.90 6.98
CA GLY A 232 -14.50 -10.96 7.31
C GLY A 232 -13.12 -10.84 6.66
N ALA A 233 -12.70 -11.88 5.94
CA ALA A 233 -11.40 -11.93 5.25
C ALA A 233 -11.28 -10.91 4.11
N ASP A 234 -12.40 -10.53 3.48
CA ASP A 234 -12.42 -9.52 2.41
C ASP A 234 -12.02 -8.14 2.91
N LEU A 235 -12.31 -7.84 4.19
CA LEU A 235 -11.95 -6.56 4.81
C LEU A 235 -10.44 -6.39 4.91
N VAL A 236 -9.71 -7.41 5.37
CA VAL A 236 -8.24 -7.38 5.39
C VAL A 236 -7.68 -7.22 3.98
N GLY A 237 -8.22 -7.97 3.01
CA GLY A 237 -7.87 -7.87 1.61
C GLY A 237 -8.08 -6.47 1.04
N ALA A 238 -9.17 -5.80 1.40
CA ALA A 238 -9.47 -4.42 1.00
C ALA A 238 -8.44 -3.42 1.54
N PHE A 239 -8.05 -3.54 2.81
CA PHE A 239 -7.00 -2.70 3.38
C PHE A 239 -5.64 -2.96 2.75
N ILE A 240 -5.30 -4.23 2.47
CA ILE A 240 -4.11 -4.58 1.70
C ILE A 240 -4.14 -3.90 0.33
N GLU A 241 -5.28 -3.93 -0.38
CA GLU A 241 -5.43 -3.27 -1.69
C GLU A 241 -5.14 -1.77 -1.63
N VAL A 242 -5.64 -1.08 -0.61
CA VAL A 242 -5.38 0.34 -0.40
C VAL A 242 -3.90 0.61 -0.07
N PHE A 243 -3.28 -0.20 0.79
CA PHE A 243 -1.93 0.11 1.29
C PHE A 243 -0.78 -0.42 0.41
N LYS A 244 -1.06 -1.28 -0.57
CA LYS A 244 -0.05 -1.71 -1.55
C LYS A 244 0.14 -0.75 -2.73
N TYR A 245 -0.48 0.45 -2.69
CA TYR A 245 -0.41 1.44 -3.75
C TYR A 245 1.03 1.73 -4.24
N ALA A 246 1.97 1.86 -3.31
CA ALA A 246 3.37 2.14 -3.63
C ALA A 246 4.05 0.95 -4.32
N LEU A 247 3.68 -0.27 -3.95
CA LEU A 247 4.21 -1.48 -4.56
C LEU A 247 3.75 -1.61 -6.02
N LYS A 248 2.50 -1.26 -6.32
CA LYS A 248 1.99 -1.24 -7.70
C LYS A 248 2.79 -0.30 -8.61
N PHE A 249 3.24 0.86 -8.11
CA PHE A 249 4.13 1.73 -8.89
C PHE A 249 5.45 1.05 -9.21
N SER A 250 6.04 0.33 -8.27
CA SER A 250 7.31 -0.37 -8.48
C SER A 250 7.22 -1.59 -9.41
N GLU A 251 6.02 -2.06 -9.74
CA GLU A 251 5.76 -3.12 -10.71
C GLU A 251 5.60 -2.62 -12.15
N LEU A 252 5.39 -1.31 -12.34
CA LEU A 252 5.35 -0.71 -13.68
C LEU A 252 6.66 -0.94 -14.46
N PRO A 253 6.66 -0.88 -15.80
CA PRO A 253 7.89 -0.74 -16.58
C PRO A 253 8.80 0.35 -16.00
N LEU A 254 10.12 0.23 -16.17
CA LEU A 254 11.06 1.17 -15.52
C LEU A 254 10.80 2.63 -15.89
N ASP A 255 10.52 2.89 -17.17
CA ASP A 255 10.21 4.24 -17.68
C ASP A 255 8.93 4.80 -17.03
N ASP A 256 7.87 4.01 -16.98
CA ASP A 256 6.60 4.40 -16.39
C ASP A 256 6.73 4.60 -14.86
N ASN A 257 7.45 3.71 -14.19
CA ASN A 257 7.74 3.85 -12.77
C ASN A 257 8.54 5.12 -12.48
N TRP A 258 9.53 5.44 -13.31
CA TRP A 258 10.31 6.66 -13.21
C TRP A 258 9.46 7.90 -13.44
N GLN A 259 8.63 7.92 -14.48
CA GLN A 259 7.71 9.01 -14.76
C GLN A 259 6.73 9.21 -13.60
N ALA A 260 6.15 8.12 -13.07
CA ALA A 260 5.28 8.16 -11.90
C ALA A 260 6.01 8.73 -10.68
N PHE A 261 7.22 8.28 -10.40
CA PHE A 261 8.03 8.82 -9.30
C PHE A 261 8.30 10.31 -9.47
N ARG A 262 8.73 10.77 -10.64
CA ARG A 262 9.00 12.21 -10.91
C ARG A 262 7.74 13.05 -10.74
N THR A 263 6.58 12.52 -11.12
CA THR A 263 5.30 13.23 -11.05
C THR A 263 4.70 13.24 -9.66
N LEU A 264 4.80 12.12 -8.93
CA LEU A 264 4.06 11.88 -7.70
C LEU A 264 4.90 12.02 -6.42
N SER A 265 6.21 12.18 -6.52
CA SER A 265 7.09 12.44 -5.38
C SER A 265 6.57 13.65 -4.58
N ASN A 266 6.58 13.52 -3.25
CA ASN A 266 6.09 14.53 -2.31
C ASN A 266 4.58 14.85 -2.44
N LYS A 267 3.81 14.05 -3.19
CA LYS A 267 2.35 14.15 -3.19
C LYS A 267 1.77 13.20 -2.14
N ARG A 268 0.71 13.65 -1.48
CA ARG A 268 -0.04 12.78 -0.56
C ARG A 268 -0.87 11.81 -1.39
N LEU A 269 -0.48 10.55 -1.41
CA LEU A 269 -1.16 9.47 -2.14
C LEU A 269 -2.06 8.63 -1.24
N ILE A 270 -1.89 8.70 0.08
CA ILE A 270 -2.79 8.14 1.09
C ILE A 270 -3.32 9.29 1.95
N ASP A 271 -4.61 9.25 2.26
CA ASP A 271 -5.22 10.14 3.24
C ASP A 271 -6.42 9.46 3.90
N SER A 272 -6.80 9.92 5.10
CA SER A 272 -7.92 9.38 5.86
C SER A 272 -8.80 10.49 6.42
N PHE A 273 -10.04 10.14 6.75
CA PHE A 273 -11.02 11.08 7.27
C PHE A 273 -11.95 10.44 8.31
N GLY A 274 -12.67 11.29 9.06
CA GLY A 274 -13.65 10.84 10.03
C GLY A 274 -13.07 9.91 11.08
N LEU A 275 -13.71 8.78 11.34
CA LEU A 275 -13.34 7.80 12.37
C LEU A 275 -11.94 7.18 12.19
N LEU A 276 -11.42 7.18 10.96
CA LEU A 276 -10.06 6.69 10.65
C LEU A 276 -9.03 7.83 10.53
N ARG A 277 -9.41 9.07 10.84
CA ARG A 277 -8.47 10.19 10.80
C ARG A 277 -7.48 10.13 11.96
N GLY A 278 -6.22 10.53 11.68
CA GLY A 278 -5.19 10.69 12.71
C GLY A 278 -4.60 9.36 13.20
N VAL A 279 -4.70 8.29 12.40
CA VAL A 279 -3.96 7.06 12.68
C VAL A 279 -2.47 7.37 12.54
N ASP A 280 -1.73 7.14 13.62
CA ASP A 280 -0.28 7.26 13.61
C ASP A 280 0.34 6.02 12.97
N VAL A 281 1.12 6.22 11.92
CA VAL A 281 1.80 5.14 11.20
C VAL A 281 3.30 5.34 11.37
N PRO A 282 3.99 4.44 12.08
CA PRO A 282 5.41 4.55 12.34
C PRO A 282 6.23 4.73 11.06
N ASP A 283 7.21 5.61 11.09
CA ASP A 283 8.15 5.83 9.97
C ASP A 283 9.21 4.72 9.86
N ASP A 284 9.42 3.99 10.93
CA ASP A 284 10.31 2.85 10.94
C ASP A 284 9.76 1.71 10.06
N LEU A 285 10.64 1.06 9.30
CA LEU A 285 10.30 -0.02 8.37
C LEU A 285 10.64 -1.41 8.93
N THR A 286 11.19 -1.51 10.15
CA THR A 286 11.45 -2.76 10.86
C THR A 286 10.17 -3.27 11.53
N ASP A 287 10.19 -4.50 12.02
CA ASP A 287 9.09 -5.00 12.85
C ASP A 287 9.25 -4.50 14.29
N GLU A 288 8.17 -4.51 15.05
CA GLU A 288 8.23 -4.26 16.48
C GLU A 288 8.94 -5.41 17.17
N PRO A 289 9.92 -5.15 18.03
CA PRO A 289 10.55 -6.19 18.83
C PRO A 289 9.54 -6.84 19.78
N LEU A 290 9.85 -8.05 20.23
CA LEU A 290 9.16 -8.67 21.35
C LEU A 290 10.10 -8.54 22.55
N ASP A 291 9.80 -7.59 23.41
CA ASP A 291 10.64 -7.27 24.57
C ASP A 291 10.71 -8.46 25.53
N ASP A 292 11.84 -8.57 26.22
CA ASP A 292 12.12 -9.57 27.26
C ASP A 292 12.06 -11.05 26.82
N LEU A 293 12.04 -11.35 25.54
CA LEU A 293 12.10 -12.71 25.04
C LEU A 293 13.45 -13.06 24.44
N PRO A 294 13.99 -14.26 24.71
CA PRO A 294 15.23 -14.73 24.09
C PRO A 294 15.04 -14.96 22.57
N PHE A 295 16.07 -14.70 21.80
CA PHE A 295 16.02 -14.83 20.34
C PHE A 295 17.32 -15.34 19.72
N LEU A 296 17.21 -15.84 18.50
CA LEU A 296 18.33 -16.03 17.58
C LEU A 296 18.37 -14.82 16.64
N GLU A 297 19.49 -14.12 16.61
CA GLU A 297 19.74 -13.08 15.63
C GLU A 297 20.33 -13.71 14.38
N LEU A 298 19.66 -13.48 13.23
CA LEU A 298 19.97 -14.07 11.93
C LEU A 298 20.36 -12.93 10.98
N PHE A 299 21.66 -12.85 10.65
CA PHE A 299 22.17 -11.86 9.69
C PHE A 299 22.26 -12.48 8.30
N TYR A 300 21.47 -11.94 7.36
CA TYR A 300 21.48 -12.30 5.96
C TYR A 300 22.17 -11.23 5.13
N GLN A 301 23.01 -11.65 4.20
CA GLN A 301 23.72 -10.78 3.26
C GLN A 301 23.33 -11.12 1.83
N TRP A 302 23.22 -10.10 1.00
CA TRP A 302 22.99 -10.26 -0.42
C TRP A 302 24.26 -10.68 -1.14
N LEU A 303 24.23 -11.83 -1.83
CA LEU A 303 25.36 -12.39 -2.58
C LEU A 303 25.09 -12.43 -4.09
N GLY A 304 24.52 -11.38 -4.65
CA GLY A 304 24.28 -11.25 -6.08
C GLY A 304 23.32 -12.32 -6.63
N ARG A 305 23.83 -13.20 -7.49
CA ARG A 305 23.00 -14.25 -8.10
C ARG A 305 22.51 -15.30 -7.12
N ALA A 306 23.24 -15.52 -6.03
CA ALA A 306 22.87 -16.50 -5.00
C ALA A 306 21.73 -16.02 -4.07
N GLY A 307 21.32 -14.74 -4.19
CA GLY A 307 20.29 -14.19 -3.32
C GLY A 307 20.77 -13.86 -1.92
N TYR A 308 19.84 -13.91 -0.95
CA TYR A 308 20.21 -13.76 0.47
C TYR A 308 20.77 -15.06 1.03
N SER A 309 21.94 -14.96 1.69
CA SER A 309 22.58 -16.06 2.36
C SER A 309 22.76 -15.73 3.85
N LEU A 310 22.52 -16.69 4.72
CA LEU A 310 22.77 -16.55 6.15
C LEU A 310 24.28 -16.45 6.39
N ALA A 311 24.75 -15.27 6.76
CA ALA A 311 26.18 -15.01 7.01
C ALA A 311 26.55 -15.22 8.49
N LYS A 312 25.61 -14.98 9.41
CA LYS A 312 25.84 -15.16 10.86
C LYS A 312 24.53 -15.49 11.57
N ALA A 313 24.61 -16.39 12.57
CA ALA A 313 23.56 -16.63 13.54
C ALA A 313 24.16 -16.50 14.95
N SER A 314 23.51 -15.76 15.83
CA SER A 314 23.93 -15.55 17.22
C SER A 314 22.73 -15.76 18.15
N ARG A 315 22.94 -16.41 19.28
CA ARG A 315 21.90 -16.59 20.29
C ARG A 315 22.02 -15.51 21.36
N VAL A 316 20.90 -14.91 21.73
CA VAL A 316 20.79 -13.94 22.82
C VAL A 316 19.75 -14.47 23.79
N ASP A 317 20.23 -14.91 24.95
CA ASP A 317 19.41 -15.56 25.98
C ASP A 317 18.80 -14.55 26.97
N ASP A 318 19.37 -13.33 27.06
CA ASP A 318 18.87 -12.27 27.95
C ASP A 318 18.83 -10.93 27.19
N ALA A 319 17.63 -10.40 26.97
CA ALA A 319 17.42 -9.13 26.25
C ALA A 319 18.02 -7.91 27.00
N THR A 320 18.40 -8.06 28.27
CA THR A 320 19.03 -7.00 29.07
C THR A 320 20.54 -6.85 28.82
N ALA A 321 21.17 -7.79 28.10
CA ALA A 321 22.62 -7.79 27.85
C ALA A 321 23.09 -6.80 26.78
N GLU A 322 22.20 -6.22 25.96
CA GLU A 322 22.56 -5.26 24.89
C GLU A 322 22.68 -3.79 25.33
N ALA A 323 22.42 -3.47 26.60
CA ALA A 323 22.48 -2.09 27.14
C ALA A 323 23.81 -1.75 27.85
N ARG A 324 24.89 -2.49 27.56
CA ARG A 324 26.24 -2.20 28.09
C ARG A 324 27.29 -1.99 27.04
#